data_279dec527a06210154f5a6ed331a2ed4
#
_entry.id   279dec527a06210154f5a6ed331a2ed4
#
_cell.length_a   1.000
_cell.length_b   1.000
_cell.length_c   1.000
_cell.angle_alpha   90.00
_cell.angle_beta   90.00
_cell.angle_gamma   90.00
#
_symmetry.space_group_name_H-M   'P 1'
#
loop_
_entity.id
_entity.type
_entity.pdbx_description
1 polymer ?
#
loop_
_entity_poly.entity_id
_entity_poly.type
_entity_poly.pdbx_seq_one_letter_code
_entity_poly.pdbx_strand_id
1 'polypeptide(L)'
;MKVFILLIVFYSVACNQSASNSGSLQSRVDSLEKKLAHTYKPGFGEFMSNIQIHHAKLWFAGKNQNWELADFEMHEIAETLDAIKEYQTEREESKKVDMLKPSLDAVNDAIQKKDSALFNSSYLLLTNTCNNCHKAVNFGFNVVKVPETPPFSNQAFK
;
A
#
# COMPACT_ATOMS: atom_id res chain seq x y z
N MET A 1 -54.63 -36.03 29.42
CA MET A 1 -53.85 -36.52 28.25
C MET A 1 -54.01 -35.64 26.99
N LYS A 2 -55.06 -34.84 26.81
CA LYS A 2 -55.25 -33.97 25.63
C LYS A 2 -54.47 -32.63 25.67
N VAL A 3 -54.11 -32.11 26.85
CA VAL A 3 -53.40 -30.83 27.01
C VAL A 3 -51.89 -30.99 26.74
N PHE A 4 -51.28 -32.17 26.92
CA PHE A 4 -49.85 -32.42 26.70
C PHE A 4 -49.48 -32.49 25.23
N ILE A 5 -50.41 -32.88 24.36
CA ILE A 5 -50.16 -33.00 22.91
C ILE A 5 -50.14 -31.59 22.25
N LEU A 6 -50.89 -30.62 22.78
CA LEU A 6 -50.93 -29.26 22.26
C LEU A 6 -49.65 -28.47 22.54
N LEU A 7 -48.93 -28.75 23.61
CA LEU A 7 -47.64 -28.11 23.96
C LEU A 7 -46.47 -28.58 23.10
N ILE A 8 -46.52 -29.82 22.59
CA ILE A 8 -45.44 -30.39 21.74
C ILE A 8 -45.47 -29.81 20.32
N VAL A 9 -46.67 -29.46 19.82
CA VAL A 9 -46.82 -28.87 18.46
C VAL A 9 -46.30 -27.44 18.38
N PHE A 10 -46.31 -26.67 19.48
CA PHE A 10 -45.78 -25.28 19.48
C PHE A 10 -44.24 -25.20 19.51
N TYR A 11 -43.54 -26.24 19.95
CA TYR A 11 -42.05 -26.25 19.98
C TYR A 11 -41.41 -26.52 18.63
N SER A 12 -42.12 -27.10 17.65
CA SER A 12 -41.56 -27.48 16.35
C SER A 12 -41.55 -26.35 15.31
N VAL A 13 -42.20 -25.19 15.58
CA VAL A 13 -42.25 -24.07 14.63
C VAL A 13 -41.10 -23.06 14.84
N ALA A 14 -40.46 -23.06 15.99
CA ALA A 14 -39.40 -22.10 16.32
C ALA A 14 -38.03 -22.37 15.63
N CYS A 15 -37.78 -23.58 15.13
CA CYS A 15 -36.50 -23.91 14.47
C CYS A 15 -36.41 -23.57 12.98
N ASN A 16 -37.49 -23.24 12.31
CA ASN A 16 -37.50 -23.05 10.86
C ASN A 16 -37.13 -21.62 10.43
N GLN A 17 -37.16 -20.65 11.35
CA GLN A 17 -36.85 -19.25 11.05
C GLN A 17 -35.35 -18.95 11.05
N SER A 18 -34.55 -19.73 11.78
CA SER A 18 -33.09 -19.58 11.78
C SER A 18 -32.43 -20.08 10.49
N ALA A 19 -32.97 -21.13 9.86
CA ALA A 19 -32.43 -21.71 8.64
C ALA A 19 -32.64 -20.80 7.41
N SER A 20 -33.75 -20.07 7.34
CA SER A 20 -34.01 -19.15 6.23
C SER A 20 -33.15 -17.88 6.29
N ASN A 21 -32.80 -17.41 7.51
CA ASN A 21 -31.92 -16.26 7.69
C ASN A 21 -30.46 -16.59 7.35
N SER A 22 -29.99 -17.79 7.70
CA SER A 22 -28.61 -18.18 7.37
C SER A 22 -28.40 -18.37 5.86
N GLY A 23 -29.36 -18.90 5.13
CA GLY A 23 -29.31 -18.99 3.66
C GLY A 23 -29.30 -17.61 2.97
N SER A 24 -30.10 -16.68 3.48
CA SER A 24 -30.11 -15.29 2.98
C SER A 24 -28.78 -14.57 3.27
N LEU A 25 -28.21 -14.77 4.45
CA LEU A 25 -26.91 -14.21 4.81
C LEU A 25 -25.78 -14.80 3.96
N GLN A 26 -25.78 -16.11 3.76
CA GLN A 26 -24.78 -16.79 2.90
C GLN A 26 -24.85 -16.25 1.47
N SER A 27 -26.04 -16.15 0.88
CA SER A 27 -26.21 -15.59 -0.46
C SER A 27 -25.70 -14.13 -0.58
N ARG A 28 -25.83 -13.33 0.48
CA ARG A 28 -25.30 -11.96 0.52
C ARG A 28 -23.77 -11.97 0.63
N VAL A 29 -23.19 -12.86 1.43
CA VAL A 29 -21.74 -13.03 1.53
C VAL A 29 -21.16 -13.43 0.17
N ASP A 30 -21.71 -14.46 -0.47
CA ASP A 30 -21.29 -14.93 -1.79
C ASP A 30 -21.36 -13.81 -2.85
N SER A 31 -22.42 -12.99 -2.80
CA SER A 31 -22.57 -11.83 -3.68
C SER A 31 -21.53 -10.74 -3.41
N LEU A 32 -21.20 -10.49 -2.15
CA LEU A 32 -20.17 -9.52 -1.77
C LEU A 32 -18.76 -10.03 -2.15
N GLU A 33 -18.48 -11.30 -1.90
CA GLU A 33 -17.22 -11.93 -2.32
C GLU A 33 -17.03 -11.87 -3.83
N LYS A 34 -18.09 -12.15 -4.61
CA LYS A 34 -18.08 -12.02 -6.06
C LYS A 34 -17.83 -10.57 -6.51
N LYS A 35 -18.46 -9.59 -5.88
CA LYS A 35 -18.22 -8.16 -6.17
C LYS A 35 -16.78 -7.78 -5.84
N LEU A 36 -16.26 -8.21 -4.68
CA LEU A 36 -14.90 -7.95 -4.26
C LEU A 36 -13.86 -8.56 -5.21
N ALA A 37 -14.11 -9.78 -5.69
CA ALA A 37 -13.25 -10.44 -6.68
C ALA A 37 -13.15 -9.69 -8.01
N HIS A 38 -14.17 -8.89 -8.37
CA HIS A 38 -14.19 -8.04 -9.56
C HIS A 38 -13.79 -6.59 -9.28
N THR A 39 -13.43 -6.24 -8.03
CA THR A 39 -12.93 -4.91 -7.72
C THR A 39 -11.54 -4.74 -8.31
N TYR A 40 -11.31 -3.59 -8.98
CA TYR A 40 -10.01 -3.25 -9.53
C TYR A 40 -8.95 -3.23 -8.41
N LYS A 41 -7.84 -3.90 -8.68
CA LYS A 41 -6.65 -3.90 -7.82
C LYS A 41 -5.47 -3.36 -8.64
N PRO A 42 -4.76 -2.32 -8.16
CA PRO A 42 -3.59 -1.82 -8.87
C PRO A 42 -2.57 -2.93 -9.13
N GLY A 43 -1.98 -2.95 -10.32
CA GLY A 43 -0.89 -3.86 -10.62
C GLY A 43 0.41 -3.41 -9.94
N PHE A 44 1.37 -4.34 -9.76
CA PHE A 44 2.65 -4.03 -9.13
C PHE A 44 3.41 -2.88 -9.83
N GLY A 45 3.38 -2.85 -11.16
CA GLY A 45 3.99 -1.78 -11.96
C GLY A 45 3.35 -0.41 -11.74
N GLU A 46 2.06 -0.37 -11.39
CA GLU A 46 1.34 0.86 -11.06
C GLU A 46 1.80 1.43 -9.72
N PHE A 47 1.95 0.57 -8.70
CA PHE A 47 2.56 0.96 -7.44
C PHE A 47 3.98 1.50 -7.62
N MET A 48 4.83 0.81 -8.43
CA MET A 48 6.19 1.26 -8.71
C MET A 48 6.21 2.60 -9.46
N SER A 49 5.28 2.84 -10.37
CA SER A 49 5.14 4.13 -11.06
C SER A 49 4.77 5.26 -10.09
N ASN A 50 3.88 4.98 -9.14
CA ASN A 50 3.52 5.93 -8.09
C ASN A 50 4.73 6.26 -7.20
N ILE A 51 5.45 5.25 -6.74
CA ILE A 51 6.70 5.43 -5.98
C ILE A 51 7.72 6.26 -6.77
N GLN A 52 7.88 6.02 -8.08
CA GLN A 52 8.82 6.79 -8.92
C GLN A 52 8.45 8.27 -8.99
N ILE A 53 7.17 8.60 -9.07
CA ILE A 53 6.67 9.98 -9.06
C ILE A 53 7.03 10.66 -7.74
N HIS A 54 6.67 10.03 -6.62
CA HIS A 54 6.92 10.58 -5.28
C HIS A 54 8.42 10.65 -4.96
N HIS A 55 9.21 9.67 -5.40
CA HIS A 55 10.67 9.71 -5.31
C HIS A 55 11.25 10.95 -6.04
N ALA A 56 10.78 11.26 -7.24
CA ALA A 56 11.26 12.43 -7.97
C ALA A 56 10.86 13.75 -7.29
N LYS A 57 9.61 13.86 -6.83
CA LYS A 57 9.11 15.04 -6.09
C LYS A 57 9.85 15.25 -4.77
N LEU A 58 10.09 14.17 -4.02
CA LEU A 58 10.85 14.17 -2.77
C LEU A 58 12.23 14.82 -2.95
N TRP A 59 12.95 14.49 -4.04
CA TRP A 59 14.24 15.10 -4.34
C TRP A 59 14.16 16.61 -4.43
N PHE A 60 13.24 17.11 -5.25
CA PHE A 60 13.11 18.56 -5.45
C PHE A 60 12.58 19.28 -4.22
N ALA A 61 11.70 18.67 -3.45
CA ALA A 61 11.24 19.22 -2.19
C ALA A 61 12.41 19.39 -1.19
N GLY A 62 13.17 18.33 -0.95
CA GLY A 62 14.31 18.38 -0.03
C GLY A 62 15.45 19.28 -0.51
N LYS A 63 15.75 19.29 -1.82
CA LYS A 63 16.73 20.20 -2.42
C LYS A 63 16.39 21.68 -2.25
N ASN A 64 15.10 22.02 -2.26
CA ASN A 64 14.62 23.37 -2.04
C ASN A 64 14.27 23.64 -0.57
N GLN A 65 14.56 22.70 0.33
CA GLN A 65 14.30 22.81 1.78
C GLN A 65 12.80 23.00 2.12
N ASN A 66 11.92 22.58 1.22
CA ASN A 66 10.51 22.46 1.49
C ASN A 66 10.24 21.15 2.26
N TRP A 67 10.55 21.20 3.57
CA TRP A 67 10.54 20.01 4.42
C TRP A 67 9.15 19.44 4.62
N GLU A 68 8.10 20.28 4.60
CA GLU A 68 6.71 19.83 4.69
C GLU A 68 6.31 19.02 3.45
N LEU A 69 6.68 19.50 2.27
CA LEU A 69 6.46 18.76 1.02
C LEU A 69 7.33 17.50 0.98
N ALA A 70 8.58 17.57 1.44
CA ALA A 70 9.45 16.38 1.48
C ALA A 70 8.89 15.29 2.41
N ASP A 71 8.36 15.67 3.56
CA ASP A 71 7.69 14.77 4.50
C ASP A 71 6.46 14.11 3.87
N PHE A 72 5.63 14.90 3.21
CA PHE A 72 4.46 14.40 2.47
C PHE A 72 4.87 13.36 1.40
N GLU A 73 5.82 13.70 0.53
CA GLU A 73 6.24 12.79 -0.55
C GLU A 73 6.89 11.50 0.00
N MET A 74 7.54 11.60 1.16
CA MET A 74 8.10 10.45 1.86
C MET A 74 7.01 9.52 2.39
N HIS A 75 5.93 10.07 2.97
CA HIS A 75 4.78 9.30 3.43
C HIS A 75 4.08 8.59 2.28
N GLU A 76 3.88 9.24 1.14
CA GLU A 76 3.27 8.64 -0.06
C GLU A 76 4.06 7.41 -0.56
N ILE A 77 5.41 7.47 -0.48
CA ILE A 77 6.25 6.30 -0.79
C ILE A 77 6.01 5.18 0.22
N ALA A 78 5.99 5.49 1.51
CA ALA A 78 5.81 4.50 2.58
C ALA A 78 4.44 3.83 2.49
N GLU A 79 3.37 4.59 2.32
CA GLU A 79 2.00 4.08 2.15
C GLU A 79 1.88 3.19 0.90
N THR A 80 2.52 3.58 -0.20
CA THR A 80 2.52 2.76 -1.42
C THR A 80 3.24 1.42 -1.21
N LEU A 81 4.35 1.41 -0.45
CA LEU A 81 5.06 0.16 -0.10
C LEU A 81 4.23 -0.73 0.82
N ASP A 82 3.48 -0.16 1.74
CA ASP A 82 2.57 -0.92 2.60
C ASP A 82 1.39 -1.49 1.80
N ALA A 83 0.83 -0.72 0.87
CA ALA A 83 -0.20 -1.20 -0.06
C ALA A 83 0.32 -2.36 -0.94
N ILE A 84 1.58 -2.34 -1.39
CA ILE A 84 2.19 -3.48 -2.09
C ILE A 84 2.17 -4.75 -1.22
N LYS A 85 2.54 -4.64 0.04
CA LYS A 85 2.54 -5.78 0.98
C LYS A 85 1.13 -6.32 1.23
N GLU A 86 0.13 -5.44 1.26
CA GLU A 86 -1.26 -5.81 1.46
C GLU A 86 -1.91 -6.44 0.22
N TYR A 87 -1.72 -5.83 -0.95
CA TYR A 87 -2.47 -6.20 -2.15
C TYR A 87 -1.72 -7.10 -3.14
N GLN A 88 -0.40 -7.25 -3.00
CA GLN A 88 0.46 -8.01 -3.92
C GLN A 88 1.19 -9.16 -3.21
N THR A 89 0.51 -9.85 -2.31
CA THR A 89 1.06 -10.88 -1.40
C THR A 89 1.73 -12.05 -2.11
N GLU A 90 1.23 -12.41 -3.31
CA GLU A 90 1.70 -13.56 -4.09
C GLU A 90 3.00 -13.30 -4.87
N ARG A 91 3.46 -12.05 -4.92
CA ARG A 91 4.63 -11.67 -5.71
C ARG A 91 5.93 -11.78 -4.91
N GLU A 92 6.97 -12.31 -5.55
CA GLU A 92 8.30 -12.40 -4.93
C GLU A 92 8.90 -11.01 -4.67
N GLU A 93 8.58 -10.03 -5.52
CA GLU A 93 9.01 -8.64 -5.39
C GLU A 93 8.49 -8.03 -4.09
N SER A 94 7.24 -8.32 -3.71
CA SER A 94 6.63 -7.81 -2.48
C SER A 94 7.37 -8.25 -1.21
N LYS A 95 7.97 -9.44 -1.24
CA LYS A 95 8.77 -9.99 -0.13
C LYS A 95 10.12 -9.25 0.04
N LYS A 96 10.51 -8.44 -0.93
CA LYS A 96 11.78 -7.71 -0.94
C LYS A 96 11.65 -6.21 -0.64
N VAL A 97 10.43 -5.65 -0.63
CA VAL A 97 10.25 -4.20 -0.39
C VAL A 97 10.74 -3.75 0.97
N ASP A 98 10.79 -4.64 1.97
CA ASP A 98 11.31 -4.32 3.30
C ASP A 98 12.83 -4.00 3.29
N MET A 99 13.55 -4.32 2.21
CA MET A 99 14.95 -3.89 2.01
C MET A 99 15.08 -2.37 2.01
N LEU A 100 14.01 -1.64 1.65
CA LEU A 100 14.03 -0.18 1.57
C LEU A 100 13.94 0.48 2.94
N LYS A 101 13.40 -0.20 3.95
CA LYS A 101 13.09 0.40 5.25
C LYS A 101 14.25 1.17 5.88
N PRO A 102 15.48 0.67 5.99
CA PRO A 102 16.57 1.43 6.60
C PRO A 102 16.90 2.73 5.85
N SER A 103 16.78 2.73 4.51
CA SER A 103 17.06 3.93 3.71
C SER A 103 15.91 4.94 3.77
N LEU A 104 14.67 4.47 3.88
CA LEU A 104 13.51 5.32 4.13
C LEU A 104 13.61 6.00 5.50
N ASP A 105 13.95 5.24 6.54
CA ASP A 105 14.15 5.77 7.89
C ASP A 105 15.25 6.85 7.90
N ALA A 106 16.35 6.65 7.14
CA ALA A 106 17.44 7.63 7.03
C ALA A 106 16.99 8.93 6.32
N VAL A 107 16.17 8.84 5.26
CA VAL A 107 15.62 10.03 4.59
C VAL A 107 14.64 10.75 5.52
N ASN A 108 13.78 10.02 6.20
CA ASN A 108 12.83 10.60 7.16
C ASN A 108 13.58 11.34 8.30
N ASP A 109 14.62 10.75 8.87
CA ASP A 109 15.45 11.39 9.90
C ASP A 109 16.07 12.72 9.40
N ALA A 110 16.56 12.75 8.16
CA ALA A 110 17.10 13.96 7.55
C ALA A 110 16.04 15.05 7.36
N ILE A 111 14.82 14.68 6.96
CA ILE A 111 13.68 15.60 6.80
C ILE A 111 13.31 16.20 8.17
N GLN A 112 13.14 15.37 9.19
CA GLN A 112 12.76 15.81 10.53
C GLN A 112 13.82 16.74 11.15
N LYS A 113 15.11 16.51 10.85
CA LYS A 113 16.23 17.36 11.26
C LYS A 113 16.39 18.60 10.40
N LYS A 114 15.69 18.68 9.26
CA LYS A 114 15.84 19.73 8.24
C LYS A 114 17.30 19.90 7.78
N ASP A 115 18.02 18.79 7.70
CA ASP A 115 19.44 18.71 7.36
C ASP A 115 19.61 18.38 5.88
N SER A 116 19.97 19.40 5.08
CA SER A 116 20.15 19.25 3.64
C SER A 116 21.32 18.34 3.24
N ALA A 117 22.39 18.29 4.05
CA ALA A 117 23.56 17.44 3.75
C ALA A 117 23.19 15.97 4.00
N LEU A 118 22.55 15.70 5.14
CA LEU A 118 22.05 14.38 5.48
C LEU A 118 20.96 13.92 4.50
N PHE A 119 20.07 14.82 4.09
CA PHE A 119 19.03 14.52 3.09
C PHE A 119 19.66 14.09 1.76
N ASN A 120 20.63 14.84 1.24
CA ASN A 120 21.30 14.50 -0.02
C ASN A 120 21.93 13.08 0.04
N SER A 121 22.63 12.76 1.11
CA SER A 121 23.28 11.45 1.26
C SER A 121 22.29 10.31 1.46
N SER A 122 21.24 10.50 2.26
CA SER A 122 20.21 9.49 2.51
C SER A 122 19.33 9.26 1.29
N TYR A 123 19.01 10.30 0.51
CA TYR A 123 18.31 10.15 -0.75
C TYR A 123 19.09 9.32 -1.78
N LEU A 124 20.41 9.54 -1.89
CA LEU A 124 21.28 8.72 -2.72
C LEU A 124 21.30 7.25 -2.25
N LEU A 125 21.31 7.04 -0.93
CA LEU A 125 21.21 5.70 -0.35
C LEU A 125 19.87 5.05 -0.72
N LEU A 126 18.75 5.77 -0.60
CA LEU A 126 17.43 5.28 -0.99
C LEU A 126 17.40 4.88 -2.47
N THR A 127 17.86 5.76 -3.37
CA THR A 127 17.92 5.49 -4.81
C THR A 127 18.75 4.22 -5.12
N ASN A 128 19.90 4.06 -4.46
CA ASN A 128 20.73 2.86 -4.61
C ASN A 128 20.05 1.61 -4.06
N THR A 129 19.31 1.73 -2.96
CA THR A 129 18.56 0.62 -2.36
C THR A 129 17.40 0.18 -3.27
N CYS A 130 16.69 1.12 -3.93
CA CYS A 130 15.72 0.79 -4.96
C CYS A 130 16.36 -0.06 -6.08
N ASN A 131 17.51 0.35 -6.58
CA ASN A 131 18.21 -0.39 -7.62
C ASN A 131 18.70 -1.77 -7.14
N ASN A 132 19.12 -1.90 -5.89
CA ASN A 132 19.51 -3.19 -5.30
C ASN A 132 18.30 -4.13 -5.17
N CYS A 133 17.13 -3.58 -4.77
CA CYS A 133 15.89 -4.34 -4.74
C CYS A 133 15.50 -4.83 -6.15
N HIS A 134 15.54 -3.94 -7.16
CA HIS A 134 15.28 -4.32 -8.55
C HIS A 134 16.21 -5.45 -9.03
N LYS A 135 17.51 -5.38 -8.71
CA LYS A 135 18.45 -6.45 -9.04
C LYS A 135 18.11 -7.77 -8.33
N ALA A 136 17.71 -7.70 -7.06
CA ALA A 136 17.39 -8.89 -6.27
C ALA A 136 16.16 -9.66 -6.76
N VAL A 137 15.30 -9.00 -7.56
CA VAL A 137 14.08 -9.58 -8.14
C VAL A 137 14.13 -9.70 -9.67
N ASN A 138 15.33 -9.68 -10.26
CA ASN A 138 15.57 -9.80 -11.70
C ASN A 138 15.04 -8.63 -12.57
N PHE A 139 14.80 -7.46 -11.98
CA PHE A 139 14.45 -6.21 -12.67
C PHE A 139 15.63 -5.23 -12.77
N GLY A 140 16.86 -5.72 -12.73
CA GLY A 140 18.07 -4.89 -12.78
C GLY A 140 18.23 -4.04 -14.05
N PHE A 141 17.44 -4.29 -15.08
CA PHE A 141 17.34 -3.45 -16.29
C PHE A 141 16.55 -2.15 -16.05
N ASN A 142 15.74 -2.08 -14.98
CA ASN A 142 14.96 -0.90 -14.59
C ASN A 142 15.75 -0.11 -13.55
N VAL A 143 16.55 0.83 -14.01
CA VAL A 143 17.49 1.60 -13.17
C VAL A 143 16.91 2.96 -12.84
N VAL A 144 16.71 3.20 -11.54
CA VAL A 144 16.30 4.49 -10.99
C VAL A 144 17.53 5.37 -10.81
N LYS A 145 17.43 6.65 -11.12
CA LYS A 145 18.49 7.66 -10.92
C LYS A 145 17.96 8.87 -10.17
N VAL A 146 18.86 9.69 -9.65
CA VAL A 146 18.51 11.02 -9.12
C VAL A 146 17.93 11.86 -10.28
N PRO A 147 16.74 12.47 -10.11
CA PRO A 147 16.13 13.21 -11.20
C PRO A 147 16.86 14.54 -11.46
N GLU A 148 16.98 14.90 -12.72
CA GLU A 148 17.64 16.13 -13.17
C GLU A 148 16.67 17.31 -13.29
N THR A 149 15.40 17.02 -13.58
CA THR A 149 14.32 17.99 -13.74
C THR A 149 13.10 17.59 -12.94
N PRO A 150 12.30 18.55 -12.45
CA PRO A 150 11.04 18.24 -11.76
C PRO A 150 10.11 17.41 -12.63
N PRO A 151 9.36 16.46 -12.04
CA PRO A 151 8.48 15.56 -12.80
C PRO A 151 7.24 16.27 -13.38
N PHE A 152 6.87 17.42 -12.82
CA PHE A 152 5.71 18.20 -13.25
C PHE A 152 6.04 19.69 -13.31
N SER A 153 5.62 20.34 -14.40
CA SER A 153 5.83 21.77 -14.62
C SER A 153 4.84 22.65 -13.85
N ASN A 154 3.76 22.07 -13.33
CA ASN A 154 2.68 22.78 -12.62
C ASN A 154 2.73 22.60 -11.11
N GLN A 155 3.86 22.16 -10.55
CA GLN A 155 4.09 22.04 -9.10
C GLN A 155 5.30 22.87 -8.69
N ALA A 156 5.14 23.71 -7.66
CA ALA A 156 6.25 24.42 -7.02
C ALA A 156 6.87 23.55 -5.92
N PHE A 157 8.21 23.60 -5.82
CA PHE A 157 8.98 22.84 -4.81
C PHE A 157 9.64 23.76 -3.77
N LYS A 158 9.34 25.07 -3.82
CA LYS A 158 9.84 26.09 -2.87
C LYS A 158 8.78 26.43 -1.84
#